data_deeee0fcabc563a837086273b7a1adec
#
_entry.id   deeee0fcabc563a837086273b7a1adec
#
_cell.length_a   1.000
_cell.length_b   1.000
_cell.length_c   1.000
_cell.angle_alpha   90.00
_cell.angle_beta   90.00
_cell.angle_gamma   90.00
#
_symmetry.space_group_name_H-M   'P 1'
#
loop_
_entity.id
_entity.type
_entity.pdbx_description
1 polymer ?
#
loop_
_entity_poly.entity_id
_entity_poly.type
_entity_poly.pdbx_seq_one_letter_code
_entity_poly.pdbx_strand_id
1 'polypeptide(L)'
;MKKFTNLCFAILSIFCSCQGNIEDVQNSTQFQTTHEATNECNYYWYNGKKIELIVDSTKNFIVYNSEKPILKKIKGGEFQKGMSTTRSDGQSKASWDIIEKENCTRSTLNNIDTSYKSPMYISKETGKSIGISNLIHIKLKDSKDKKILEELESSLHISIYSQNEYLPLWYTVFCQDNSHGNSLELCNKLQESNKFAYVEPDIMIDLAQGVTSFVAPNDPLYSDQWNLHGKYSINWEEASLLANGKGVKIGLIDTGVDVTHPDYDSQKVYHAYDAYIGDWFANGLYSSHGMACAGTIVTIPNNKKGLVGIASNSELQSYSDPLTARPNISQNLASDLCIAFNSTDVVSCSWGGNDLNSSEIKEAITYYASWGRNNKGVIIVFASGNDSGPVTFPANYDEKILVVGASNKFGNKANFSNYGKEIDVVAPGVDIPTTGWTESDTSTYNYIKFSGTSAACPQVAAVAALVLSINPNLTSKEVCDIIEKTAQKVGSKPYSTYSNRPNGTWNEYMGYGLVDAAAAVKAAKSTLK
;
A
#
# COMPACT_ATOMS: atom_id res chain seq x y z
N MET A 1 -28.44 27.73 -44.51
CA MET A 1 -27.66 28.95 -44.75
C MET A 1 -27.06 29.41 -43.42
N LYS A 2 -25.81 29.38 -43.30
CA LYS A 2 -24.79 30.20 -42.68
C LYS A 2 -23.59 29.32 -42.28
N LYS A 3 -22.51 29.66 -42.93
CA LYS A 3 -21.18 29.10 -42.84
C LYS A 3 -20.58 29.32 -41.44
N PHE A 4 -19.88 28.32 -40.91
CA PHE A 4 -18.87 28.54 -39.88
C PHE A 4 -17.50 28.16 -40.42
N THR A 5 -16.64 29.12 -40.35
CA THR A 5 -15.27 29.16 -40.82
C THR A 5 -14.34 28.36 -39.90
N ASN A 6 -13.49 27.56 -40.51
CA ASN A 6 -12.37 26.89 -39.89
C ASN A 6 -11.32 27.89 -39.37
N LEU A 7 -10.89 27.69 -38.12
CA LEU A 7 -9.67 28.30 -37.60
C LEU A 7 -8.69 27.15 -37.26
N CYS A 8 -7.72 26.94 -38.16
CA CYS A 8 -6.58 26.06 -37.94
C CYS A 8 -5.61 26.72 -36.98
N PHE A 9 -5.39 26.10 -35.82
CA PHE A 9 -4.19 26.34 -35.02
C PHE A 9 -3.14 25.29 -35.38
N ALA A 10 -2.06 25.76 -36.01
CA ALA A 10 -0.88 24.98 -36.25
C ALA A 10 -0.11 24.78 -34.92
N ILE A 11 -0.06 23.55 -34.43
CA ILE A 11 0.86 23.15 -33.35
C ILE A 11 2.13 22.67 -34.04
N LEU A 12 3.20 23.42 -33.83
CA LEU A 12 4.55 23.10 -34.29
C LEU A 12 5.08 21.95 -33.44
N SER A 13 5.03 20.72 -33.97
CA SER A 13 5.70 19.57 -33.40
C SER A 13 7.18 19.60 -33.76
N ILE A 14 8.03 19.89 -32.78
CA ILE A 14 9.47 19.71 -32.93
C ILE A 14 9.74 18.21 -32.77
N PHE A 15 9.87 17.52 -33.87
CA PHE A 15 10.45 16.19 -33.95
C PHE A 15 11.97 16.32 -33.83
N CYS A 16 12.54 15.97 -32.69
CA CYS A 16 13.96 15.69 -32.57
C CYS A 16 14.21 14.27 -33.10
N SER A 17 14.55 14.15 -34.40
CA SER A 17 14.95 12.88 -35.00
C SER A 17 16.42 12.61 -34.66
N CYS A 18 16.68 11.70 -33.72
CA CYS A 18 18.00 11.07 -33.61
C CYS A 18 18.08 9.91 -34.62
N GLN A 19 18.34 10.20 -35.88
CA GLN A 19 18.90 9.24 -36.81
C GLN A 19 20.42 9.39 -36.80
N GLY A 20 21.08 8.60 -35.95
CA GLY A 20 22.53 8.38 -35.98
C GLY A 20 22.82 7.12 -36.80
N ASN A 21 23.45 7.28 -37.95
CA ASN A 21 23.93 6.19 -38.80
C ASN A 21 25.02 5.40 -38.08
N ILE A 22 24.97 4.05 -38.23
CA ILE A 22 25.90 3.08 -37.63
C ILE A 22 27.31 3.12 -38.30
N GLU A 23 27.55 3.98 -39.27
CA GLU A 23 28.79 4.00 -40.04
C GLU A 23 29.92 4.92 -39.53
N ASP A 24 29.71 5.72 -38.48
CA ASP A 24 30.70 6.69 -37.99
C ASP A 24 31.51 6.27 -36.74
N VAL A 25 31.68 4.98 -36.47
CA VAL A 25 32.50 4.47 -35.34
C VAL A 25 33.87 3.91 -35.80
N GLN A 26 34.49 4.51 -36.81
CA GLN A 26 35.90 4.31 -37.07
C GLN A 26 36.63 5.65 -37.06
N ASN A 27 37.19 6.00 -35.92
CA ASN A 27 38.25 6.95 -35.59
C ASN A 27 37.89 7.92 -34.49
N SER A 28 38.28 7.60 -33.28
CA SER A 28 39.04 8.56 -32.46
C SER A 28 39.43 7.95 -31.11
N THR A 29 40.70 7.95 -30.89
CA THR A 29 41.41 7.69 -29.65
C THR A 29 41.11 8.68 -28.55
N GLN A 30 41.09 8.19 -27.30
CA GLN A 30 41.02 8.89 -26.02
C GLN A 30 39.65 9.28 -25.52
N PHE A 31 39.05 8.38 -24.73
CA PHE A 31 37.99 8.77 -23.80
C PHE A 31 38.55 8.88 -22.39
N GLN A 32 38.66 10.13 -21.92
CA GLN A 32 38.80 10.45 -20.50
C GLN A 32 37.45 10.18 -19.82
N THR A 33 37.45 9.26 -18.84
CA THR A 33 36.30 8.93 -18.02
C THR A 33 36.01 10.03 -17.00
N THR A 34 35.19 11.00 -17.38
CA THR A 34 34.48 11.86 -16.43
C THR A 34 33.05 12.02 -16.90
N HIS A 35 32.15 11.10 -16.54
CA HIS A 35 30.72 11.32 -16.70
C HIS A 35 30.20 12.03 -15.46
N GLU A 36 30.07 13.36 -15.54
CA GLU A 36 29.08 14.12 -14.78
C GLU A 36 27.69 13.71 -15.29
N ALA A 37 26.76 13.50 -14.35
CA ALA A 37 25.39 13.09 -14.64
C ALA A 37 24.67 14.15 -15.50
N THR A 38 24.68 13.96 -16.79
CA THR A 38 23.77 14.66 -17.71
C THR A 38 22.36 14.09 -17.55
N ASN A 39 21.35 14.94 -17.69
CA ASN A 39 19.90 14.60 -17.61
C ASN A 39 19.45 13.68 -18.76
N GLU A 40 20.09 12.56 -18.99
CA GLU A 40 19.73 11.57 -19.98
C GLU A 40 18.69 10.61 -19.38
N CYS A 41 17.66 10.32 -20.18
CA CYS A 41 16.50 9.53 -19.82
C CYS A 41 16.88 8.15 -19.27
N ASN A 42 16.91 8.00 -17.96
CA ASN A 42 17.07 6.72 -17.33
C ASN A 42 15.76 5.95 -17.43
N TYR A 43 15.74 4.91 -18.27
CA TYR A 43 14.58 4.05 -18.48
C TYR A 43 15.06 2.67 -18.97
N TYR A 44 14.16 1.70 -18.89
CA TYR A 44 14.29 0.42 -19.60
C TYR A 44 12.98 0.06 -20.29
N TRP A 45 13.05 -0.87 -21.24
CA TRP A 45 11.89 -1.36 -21.92
C TRP A 45 11.33 -2.60 -21.23
N TYR A 46 10.01 -2.64 -21.03
CA TYR A 46 9.28 -3.81 -20.55
C TYR A 46 7.93 -3.91 -21.24
N ASN A 47 7.64 -5.04 -21.89
CA ASN A 47 6.41 -5.25 -22.68
C ASN A 47 6.10 -4.11 -23.65
N GLY A 48 7.09 -3.57 -24.34
CA GLY A 48 6.95 -2.48 -25.31
C GLY A 48 6.67 -1.10 -24.70
N LYS A 49 6.77 -0.96 -23.37
CA LYS A 49 6.64 0.33 -22.66
C LYS A 49 7.97 0.74 -22.06
N LYS A 50 8.21 2.04 -22.04
CA LYS A 50 9.34 2.62 -21.30
C LYS A 50 8.99 2.71 -19.82
N ILE A 51 9.81 2.09 -18.97
CA ILE A 51 9.72 2.20 -17.51
C ILE A 51 10.74 3.24 -17.07
N GLU A 52 10.27 4.38 -16.61
CA GLU A 52 11.13 5.50 -16.21
C GLU A 52 11.75 5.30 -14.83
N LEU A 53 13.02 5.66 -14.74
CA LEU A 53 13.84 5.56 -13.53
C LEU A 53 14.35 6.94 -13.12
N ILE A 54 14.55 7.13 -11.81
CA ILE A 54 15.25 8.29 -11.24
C ILE A 54 16.57 7.78 -10.66
N VAL A 55 17.67 8.45 -10.96
CA VAL A 55 18.96 8.11 -10.35
C VAL A 55 18.94 8.41 -8.86
N ASP A 56 19.22 7.41 -8.02
CA ASP A 56 19.51 7.63 -6.61
C ASP A 56 20.92 8.23 -6.48
N SER A 57 20.97 9.55 -6.27
CA SER A 57 22.23 10.26 -6.14
C SER A 57 23.04 9.91 -4.89
N THR A 58 22.46 9.15 -3.96
CA THR A 58 23.09 8.82 -2.67
C THR A 58 23.77 7.46 -2.64
N LYS A 59 23.47 6.55 -3.60
CA LYS A 59 23.92 5.16 -3.58
C LYS A 59 24.51 4.70 -4.90
N ASN A 60 25.43 3.75 -4.81
CA ASN A 60 25.99 3.03 -5.96
C ASN A 60 25.88 1.52 -5.75
N PHE A 61 25.66 0.79 -6.85
CA PHE A 61 25.85 -0.64 -6.95
C PHE A 61 27.26 -0.93 -7.50
N ILE A 62 27.99 -1.82 -6.87
CA ILE A 62 29.38 -2.16 -7.23
C ILE A 62 29.54 -3.67 -7.27
N VAL A 63 30.22 -4.18 -8.31
CA VAL A 63 30.67 -5.56 -8.42
C VAL A 63 32.19 -5.58 -8.31
N TYR A 64 32.74 -6.49 -7.52
CA TYR A 64 34.16 -6.65 -7.26
C TYR A 64 34.74 -7.86 -7.99
N ASN A 65 35.99 -7.76 -8.39
CA ASN A 65 36.77 -8.90 -8.90
C ASN A 65 37.33 -9.77 -7.76
N SER A 66 37.34 -9.30 -6.51
CA SER A 66 37.89 -9.95 -5.34
C SER A 66 36.86 -10.18 -4.22
N GLU A 67 37.11 -11.19 -3.36
CA GLU A 67 36.16 -11.64 -2.32
C GLU A 67 36.03 -10.74 -1.09
N LYS A 68 36.70 -9.59 -0.97
CA LYS A 68 36.70 -8.80 0.27
C LYS A 68 36.43 -7.32 0.03
N PRO A 69 35.19 -6.84 0.26
CA PRO A 69 34.90 -5.42 0.27
C PRO A 69 35.44 -4.75 1.55
N ILE A 70 36.09 -3.61 1.36
CA ILE A 70 36.73 -2.80 2.44
C ILE A 70 35.75 -1.71 2.94
N LEU A 71 34.63 -1.50 2.24
CA LEU A 71 33.71 -0.39 2.48
C LEU A 71 32.56 -0.77 3.41
N LYS A 72 32.01 0.25 4.11
CA LYS A 72 30.81 0.06 4.95
C LYS A 72 29.62 -0.29 4.05
N LYS A 73 29.16 -1.53 4.17
CA LYS A 73 28.06 -2.08 3.36
C LYS A 73 26.70 -1.61 3.87
N ILE A 74 25.80 -1.30 2.95
CA ILE A 74 24.36 -1.28 3.21
C ILE A 74 23.80 -2.68 2.94
N LYS A 75 24.18 -3.25 1.82
CA LYS A 75 23.79 -4.60 1.38
C LYS A 75 24.90 -5.19 0.51
N GLY A 76 25.06 -6.50 0.55
CA GLY A 76 26.05 -7.19 -0.26
C GLY A 76 25.77 -8.69 -0.39
N GLY A 77 26.33 -9.31 -1.42
CA GLY A 77 26.16 -10.72 -1.72
C GLY A 77 27.25 -11.25 -2.66
N GLU A 78 27.06 -12.47 -3.13
CA GLU A 78 27.93 -13.15 -4.06
C GLU A 78 27.11 -13.75 -5.21
N PHE A 79 27.70 -13.81 -6.40
CA PHE A 79 27.16 -14.56 -7.52
C PHE A 79 28.28 -15.22 -8.32
N GLN A 80 27.93 -16.24 -9.09
CA GLN A 80 28.90 -16.89 -9.96
C GLN A 80 29.15 -16.03 -11.20
N LYS A 81 30.36 -15.58 -11.39
CA LYS A 81 30.78 -14.87 -12.59
C LYS A 81 30.88 -15.87 -13.74
N GLY A 82 30.06 -15.68 -14.76
CA GLY A 82 30.07 -16.52 -15.95
C GLY A 82 31.44 -16.48 -16.63
N MET A 83 31.95 -17.65 -16.96
CA MET A 83 33.18 -17.79 -17.68
C MET A 83 32.96 -18.32 -19.07
N SER A 84 33.87 -17.95 -19.97
CA SER A 84 33.97 -18.45 -21.33
C SER A 84 33.71 -19.95 -21.47
N THR A 85 33.23 -20.36 -22.59
CA THR A 85 32.74 -21.62 -23.10
C THR A 85 33.56 -22.91 -22.88
N THR A 86 34.46 -22.95 -21.94
CA THR A 86 35.18 -24.19 -21.52
C THR A 86 34.85 -24.49 -20.07
N ARG A 87 33.96 -25.46 -19.87
CA ARG A 87 33.78 -26.13 -18.58
C ARG A 87 35.11 -26.70 -18.10
N SER A 88 35.79 -26.01 -17.24
CA SER A 88 36.82 -26.56 -16.37
C SER A 88 36.67 -25.87 -15.02
N ASP A 89 36.78 -26.62 -13.95
CA ASP A 89 36.41 -26.38 -12.56
C ASP A 89 36.99 -25.15 -11.84
N GLY A 90 37.03 -24.00 -12.48
CA GLY A 90 37.48 -22.73 -11.93
C GLY A 90 36.41 -21.66 -12.01
N GLN A 91 35.27 -21.84 -11.34
CA GLN A 91 34.22 -20.80 -11.23
C GLN A 91 34.72 -19.67 -10.34
N SER A 92 35.06 -18.51 -10.91
CA SER A 92 35.33 -17.32 -10.12
C SER A 92 34.04 -16.74 -9.59
N LYS A 93 33.92 -16.60 -8.27
CA LYS A 93 32.82 -15.87 -7.62
C LYS A 93 33.09 -14.38 -7.70
N ALA A 94 32.07 -13.60 -7.99
CA ALA A 94 32.08 -12.15 -7.87
C ALA A 94 31.27 -11.73 -6.64
N SER A 95 31.76 -10.73 -5.92
CA SER A 95 31.04 -10.11 -4.82
C SER A 95 30.43 -8.78 -5.27
N TRP A 96 29.30 -8.42 -4.71
CA TRP A 96 28.65 -7.16 -4.97
C TRP A 96 28.23 -6.45 -3.67
N ASP A 97 28.18 -5.12 -3.71
CA ASP A 97 27.71 -4.28 -2.61
C ASP A 97 26.84 -3.13 -3.12
N ILE A 98 25.91 -2.69 -2.27
CA ILE A 98 25.27 -1.39 -2.39
C ILE A 98 25.92 -0.50 -1.32
N ILE A 99 26.47 0.64 -1.74
CA ILE A 99 27.24 1.53 -0.86
C ILE A 99 26.72 2.97 -0.97
N GLU A 100 26.77 3.72 0.14
CA GLU A 100 26.48 5.15 0.16
C GLU A 100 27.64 5.95 -0.44
N LYS A 101 27.32 6.94 -1.28
CA LYS A 101 28.33 7.78 -1.94
C LYS A 101 29.20 8.56 -0.94
N GLU A 102 28.66 8.91 0.21
CA GLU A 102 29.40 9.60 1.29
C GLU A 102 30.57 8.75 1.80
N ASN A 103 30.49 7.44 1.69
CA ASN A 103 31.54 6.49 2.09
C ASN A 103 32.53 6.19 0.94
N CYS A 104 32.32 6.78 -0.25
CA CYS A 104 33.11 6.55 -1.45
C CYS A 104 33.88 7.81 -1.84
N THR A 105 35.00 8.07 -1.21
CA THR A 105 35.94 9.06 -1.75
C THR A 105 36.60 8.53 -3.02
N ARG A 106 37.00 9.46 -3.93
CA ARG A 106 37.65 9.10 -5.19
C ARG A 106 38.92 8.26 -4.97
N SER A 107 39.62 8.47 -3.85
CA SER A 107 40.81 7.72 -3.45
C SER A 107 40.48 6.30 -2.96
N THR A 108 39.32 6.08 -2.34
CA THR A 108 38.90 4.75 -1.89
C THR A 108 38.46 3.86 -3.06
N LEU A 109 37.82 4.42 -4.08
CA LEU A 109 37.38 3.71 -5.27
C LEU A 109 38.53 3.34 -6.22
N ASN A 110 39.55 4.20 -6.32
CA ASN A 110 40.72 3.95 -7.17
C ASN A 110 41.61 2.79 -6.69
N ASN A 111 41.44 2.37 -5.44
CA ASN A 111 42.21 1.29 -4.83
C ASN A 111 41.46 -0.06 -4.76
N ILE A 112 40.20 -0.09 -5.27
CA ILE A 112 39.37 -1.29 -5.24
C ILE A 112 39.27 -1.84 -6.65
N ASP A 113 39.61 -3.11 -6.82
CA ASP A 113 39.46 -3.82 -8.08
C ASP A 113 37.97 -4.11 -8.33
N THR A 114 37.29 -3.18 -9.02
CA THR A 114 35.88 -3.27 -9.36
C THR A 114 35.70 -3.67 -10.81
N SER A 115 34.86 -4.69 -11.06
CA SER A 115 34.52 -5.11 -12.41
C SER A 115 33.35 -4.35 -13.01
N TYR A 116 32.54 -3.73 -12.16
CA TYR A 116 31.37 -2.96 -12.61
C TYR A 116 30.90 -1.98 -11.55
N LYS A 117 30.43 -0.81 -12.00
CA LYS A 117 29.82 0.21 -11.14
C LYS A 117 28.61 0.83 -11.85
N SER A 118 27.49 0.90 -11.16
CA SER A 118 26.26 1.55 -11.62
C SER A 118 25.66 2.41 -10.49
N PRO A 119 24.96 3.51 -10.79
CA PRO A 119 24.12 4.14 -9.80
C PRO A 119 23.00 3.20 -9.38
N MET A 120 22.46 3.38 -8.19
CA MET A 120 21.15 2.87 -7.85
C MET A 120 20.06 3.73 -8.50
N TYR A 121 18.91 3.16 -8.73
CA TYR A 121 17.76 3.83 -9.34
C TYR A 121 16.54 3.74 -8.44
N ILE A 122 15.58 4.63 -8.65
CA ILE A 122 14.26 4.61 -8.03
C ILE A 122 13.24 4.50 -9.16
N SER A 123 12.37 3.49 -9.11
CA SER A 123 11.25 3.37 -10.03
C SER A 123 10.28 4.53 -9.84
N LYS A 124 9.97 5.29 -10.88
CA LYS A 124 8.96 6.35 -10.81
C LYS A 124 7.57 5.81 -10.50
N GLU A 125 7.27 4.61 -10.94
CA GLU A 125 5.96 3.99 -10.75
C GLU A 125 5.75 3.48 -9.32
N THR A 126 6.78 2.86 -8.73
CA THR A 126 6.64 2.17 -7.42
C THR A 126 7.36 2.87 -6.27
N GLY A 127 8.21 3.86 -6.55
CA GLY A 127 9.08 4.51 -5.57
C GLY A 127 10.17 3.61 -4.97
N LYS A 128 10.31 2.37 -5.47
CA LYS A 128 11.26 1.39 -4.92
C LYS A 128 12.66 1.58 -5.48
N SER A 129 13.66 1.34 -4.63
CA SER A 129 15.07 1.30 -5.03
C SER A 129 15.35 0.07 -5.90
N ILE A 130 16.05 0.28 -7.03
CA ILE A 130 16.40 -0.73 -8.02
C ILE A 130 17.89 -0.68 -8.28
N GLY A 131 18.55 -1.83 -8.19
CA GLY A 131 19.91 -2.03 -8.70
C GLY A 131 19.87 -2.58 -10.12
N ILE A 132 20.77 -2.13 -10.99
CA ILE A 132 20.99 -2.71 -12.30
C ILE A 132 22.36 -3.37 -12.29
N SER A 133 22.40 -4.69 -12.50
CA SER A 133 23.66 -5.44 -12.55
C SER A 133 24.34 -5.29 -13.91
N ASN A 134 25.48 -5.93 -14.08
CA ASN A 134 26.20 -5.98 -15.37
C ASN A 134 25.72 -7.13 -16.28
N LEU A 135 24.56 -7.71 -15.99
CA LEU A 135 23.91 -8.71 -16.82
C LEU A 135 22.79 -8.10 -17.64
N ILE A 136 22.55 -8.65 -18.83
CA ILE A 136 21.43 -8.32 -19.70
C ILE A 136 20.76 -9.62 -20.15
N HIS A 137 19.45 -9.69 -20.09
CA HIS A 137 18.67 -10.83 -20.56
C HIS A 137 18.15 -10.55 -21.98
N ILE A 138 18.46 -11.43 -22.92
CA ILE A 138 18.13 -11.26 -24.34
C ILE A 138 17.30 -12.46 -24.81
N LYS A 139 16.14 -12.18 -25.39
CA LYS A 139 15.34 -13.18 -26.09
C LYS A 139 15.53 -13.06 -27.60
N LEU A 140 16.01 -14.09 -28.25
CA LEU A 140 16.08 -14.18 -29.70
C LEU A 140 14.69 -14.27 -30.31
N LYS A 141 14.53 -13.79 -31.56
CA LYS A 141 13.32 -14.00 -32.37
C LYS A 141 13.24 -15.44 -32.90
N ASP A 142 14.37 -15.96 -33.32
CA ASP A 142 14.54 -17.34 -33.80
C ASP A 142 15.89 -17.90 -33.30
N SER A 143 16.00 -19.21 -33.22
CA SER A 143 17.26 -19.87 -32.83
C SER A 143 18.44 -19.57 -33.74
N LYS A 144 18.17 -19.26 -35.02
CA LYS A 144 19.20 -18.87 -36.01
C LYS A 144 19.86 -17.52 -35.69
N ASP A 145 19.15 -16.67 -34.92
CA ASP A 145 19.63 -15.33 -34.57
C ASP A 145 20.75 -15.37 -33.50
N LYS A 146 21.10 -16.57 -33.02
CA LYS A 146 22.26 -16.75 -32.10
C LYS A 146 23.54 -16.17 -32.69
N LYS A 147 23.72 -16.27 -34.03
CA LYS A 147 24.89 -15.70 -34.73
C LYS A 147 24.98 -14.18 -34.54
N ILE A 148 23.84 -13.48 -34.52
CA ILE A 148 23.80 -12.03 -34.29
C ILE A 148 24.34 -11.73 -32.88
N LEU A 149 23.97 -12.54 -31.89
CA LEU A 149 24.47 -12.39 -30.51
C LEU A 149 25.98 -12.66 -30.42
N GLU A 150 26.46 -13.69 -31.10
CA GLU A 150 27.90 -14.05 -31.15
C GLU A 150 28.73 -12.96 -31.85
N GLU A 151 28.22 -12.32 -32.91
CA GLU A 151 28.87 -11.18 -33.59
C GLU A 151 28.98 -9.96 -32.67
N LEU A 152 28.00 -9.75 -31.80
CA LEU A 152 27.97 -8.63 -30.85
C LEU A 152 28.94 -8.83 -29.67
N GLU A 153 29.36 -10.06 -29.34
CA GLU A 153 30.33 -10.31 -28.28
C GLU A 153 31.65 -9.54 -28.52
N SER A 154 32.17 -9.59 -29.73
CA SER A 154 33.41 -8.92 -30.07
C SER A 154 33.28 -7.40 -30.22
N SER A 155 32.14 -6.91 -30.76
CA SER A 155 31.96 -5.49 -31.06
C SER A 155 31.54 -4.66 -29.85
N LEU A 156 30.83 -5.24 -28.89
CA LEU A 156 30.30 -4.55 -27.71
C LEU A 156 31.00 -4.93 -26.40
N HIS A 157 32.05 -5.79 -26.47
CA HIS A 157 32.73 -6.29 -25.29
C HIS A 157 31.80 -6.92 -24.24
N ILE A 158 30.91 -7.76 -24.72
CA ILE A 158 30.02 -8.59 -23.90
C ILE A 158 30.42 -10.04 -24.05
N SER A 159 29.95 -10.90 -23.18
CA SER A 159 30.11 -12.35 -23.31
C SER A 159 28.81 -13.07 -22.95
N ILE A 160 28.52 -14.16 -23.67
CA ILE A 160 27.36 -15.00 -23.35
C ILE A 160 27.64 -15.70 -22.02
N TYR A 161 26.84 -15.33 -21.00
CA TYR A 161 26.94 -15.89 -19.64
C TYR A 161 26.26 -17.25 -19.55
N SER A 162 25.02 -17.35 -20.05
CA SER A 162 24.25 -18.59 -20.03
C SER A 162 23.11 -18.56 -21.07
N GLN A 163 22.65 -19.75 -21.43
CA GLN A 163 21.36 -19.97 -22.10
C GLN A 163 20.41 -20.60 -21.08
N ASN A 164 19.15 -20.16 -21.06
CA ASN A 164 18.15 -20.73 -20.17
C ASN A 164 17.75 -22.13 -20.68
N GLU A 165 17.91 -23.16 -19.83
CA GLU A 165 17.61 -24.56 -20.18
C GLU A 165 16.14 -24.81 -20.52
N TYR A 166 15.22 -24.09 -19.89
CA TYR A 166 13.78 -24.25 -20.05
C TYR A 166 13.19 -23.26 -21.07
N LEU A 167 13.89 -22.19 -21.38
CA LEU A 167 13.51 -21.15 -22.33
C LEU A 167 14.61 -20.94 -23.37
N PRO A 168 14.76 -21.84 -24.35
CA PRO A 168 15.95 -21.95 -25.20
C PRO A 168 16.26 -20.76 -26.09
N LEU A 169 15.33 -19.81 -26.24
CA LEU A 169 15.57 -18.54 -26.94
C LEU A 169 16.08 -17.43 -26.02
N TRP A 170 16.15 -17.65 -24.70
CA TRP A 170 16.65 -16.69 -23.74
C TRP A 170 18.13 -16.92 -23.40
N TYR A 171 18.90 -15.84 -23.52
CA TYR A 171 20.31 -15.78 -23.19
C TYR A 171 20.54 -14.68 -22.17
N THR A 172 21.48 -14.92 -21.27
CA THR A 172 22.04 -13.89 -20.38
C THR A 172 23.43 -13.55 -20.89
N VAL A 173 23.70 -12.28 -21.09
CA VAL A 173 25.03 -11.78 -21.46
C VAL A 173 25.61 -10.96 -20.34
N PHE A 174 26.93 -11.02 -20.22
CA PHE A 174 27.71 -10.31 -19.23
C PHE A 174 28.40 -9.11 -19.88
N CYS A 175 28.22 -7.90 -19.34
CA CYS A 175 28.92 -6.70 -19.78
C CYS A 175 30.30 -6.63 -19.10
N GLN A 176 31.36 -6.58 -19.90
CA GLN A 176 32.72 -6.43 -19.41
C GLN A 176 33.04 -4.97 -19.07
N ASP A 177 34.11 -4.72 -18.32
CA ASP A 177 34.54 -3.38 -17.89
C ASP A 177 34.75 -2.38 -19.03
N ASN A 178 35.12 -2.88 -20.20
CA ASN A 178 35.33 -2.10 -21.41
C ASN A 178 34.13 -2.10 -22.36
N SER A 179 32.93 -2.50 -21.90
CA SER A 179 31.71 -2.42 -22.67
C SER A 179 31.38 -0.97 -23.03
N HIS A 180 30.85 -0.74 -24.24
CA HIS A 180 30.41 0.57 -24.68
C HIS A 180 29.10 1.00 -23.97
N GLY A 181 29.22 1.79 -22.91
CA GLY A 181 28.13 2.22 -22.04
C GLY A 181 27.92 1.30 -20.84
N ASN A 182 27.02 1.71 -19.93
CA ASN A 182 26.59 0.85 -18.83
C ASN A 182 25.58 -0.21 -19.31
N SER A 183 25.30 -1.24 -18.50
CA SER A 183 24.40 -2.32 -18.90
C SER A 183 22.98 -1.84 -19.25
N LEU A 184 22.46 -0.82 -18.56
CA LEU A 184 21.16 -0.24 -18.85
C LEU A 184 21.11 0.47 -20.20
N GLU A 185 22.13 1.26 -20.49
CA GLU A 185 22.29 1.98 -21.77
C GLU A 185 22.45 1.01 -22.94
N LEU A 186 23.29 -0.02 -22.76
CA LEU A 186 23.49 -1.08 -23.73
C LEU A 186 22.19 -1.89 -23.96
N CYS A 187 21.48 -2.21 -22.89
CA CYS A 187 20.18 -2.89 -22.94
C CYS A 187 19.19 -2.12 -23.82
N ASN A 188 19.06 -0.80 -23.62
CA ASN A 188 18.16 0.05 -24.41
C ASN A 188 18.59 0.10 -25.88
N LYS A 189 19.87 0.27 -26.19
CA LYS A 189 20.40 0.25 -27.57
C LYS A 189 20.10 -1.07 -28.27
N LEU A 190 20.27 -2.19 -27.58
CA LEU A 190 19.99 -3.52 -28.13
C LEU A 190 18.46 -3.70 -28.37
N GLN A 191 17.62 -3.28 -27.46
CA GLN A 191 16.16 -3.35 -27.62
C GLN A 191 15.69 -2.48 -28.78
N GLU A 192 16.19 -1.25 -28.88
CA GLU A 192 15.82 -0.28 -29.93
C GLU A 192 16.36 -0.68 -31.31
N SER A 193 17.37 -1.53 -31.38
CA SER A 193 17.88 -2.09 -32.64
C SER A 193 16.88 -3.01 -33.36
N ASN A 194 15.83 -3.46 -32.68
CA ASN A 194 14.84 -4.40 -33.16
C ASN A 194 15.41 -5.75 -33.67
N LYS A 195 16.65 -6.09 -33.33
CA LYS A 195 17.28 -7.37 -33.72
C LYS A 195 16.74 -8.53 -32.89
N PHE A 196 16.33 -8.27 -31.65
CA PHE A 196 15.88 -9.27 -30.67
C PHE A 196 14.39 -9.16 -30.38
N ALA A 197 13.79 -10.20 -29.84
CA ALA A 197 12.39 -10.19 -29.42
C ALA A 197 12.19 -9.34 -28.14
N TYR A 198 13.08 -9.54 -27.17
CA TYR A 198 13.14 -8.77 -25.91
C TYR A 198 14.59 -8.60 -25.50
N VAL A 199 14.89 -7.44 -24.90
CA VAL A 199 16.16 -7.18 -24.22
C VAL A 199 15.81 -6.47 -22.91
N GLU A 200 16.18 -7.06 -21.80
CA GLU A 200 15.84 -6.59 -20.47
C GLU A 200 17.08 -6.49 -19.58
N PRO A 201 17.24 -5.43 -18.78
CA PRO A 201 18.35 -5.37 -17.82
C PRO A 201 18.10 -6.38 -16.70
N ASP A 202 19.18 -6.91 -16.11
CA ASP A 202 19.08 -7.67 -14.88
C ASP A 202 18.81 -6.75 -13.71
N ILE A 203 17.55 -6.77 -13.26
CA ILE A 203 17.05 -5.89 -12.21
C ILE A 203 17.21 -6.57 -10.85
N MET A 204 18.04 -5.96 -10.02
CA MET A 204 18.20 -6.37 -8.63
C MET A 204 17.20 -5.64 -7.75
N ILE A 205 16.15 -6.34 -7.38
CA ILE A 205 15.14 -5.89 -6.42
C ILE A 205 15.18 -6.79 -5.20
N ASP A 206 14.84 -6.23 -4.06
CA ASP A 206 14.65 -7.05 -2.87
C ASP A 206 13.33 -7.81 -2.98
N LEU A 207 13.41 -9.03 -3.47
CA LEU A 207 12.28 -9.98 -3.45
C LEU A 207 12.10 -10.61 -2.08
N ALA A 208 13.07 -10.43 -1.19
CA ALA A 208 12.99 -10.92 0.17
C ALA A 208 11.85 -10.26 0.89
N GLN A 209 10.75 -10.99 1.00
CA GLN A 209 9.75 -10.84 2.04
C GLN A 209 9.44 -9.39 2.41
N GLY A 210 8.80 -8.64 1.52
CA GLY A 210 7.97 -7.48 1.81
C GLY A 210 8.29 -6.56 2.99
N VAL A 211 9.50 -6.51 3.49
CA VAL A 211 9.90 -5.55 4.51
C VAL A 211 10.64 -4.43 3.80
N THR A 212 9.90 -3.59 3.10
CA THR A 212 10.32 -2.21 2.97
C THR A 212 10.46 -1.70 4.40
N SER A 213 11.62 -1.17 4.78
CA SER A 213 11.73 -0.51 6.08
C SER A 213 10.65 0.57 6.12
N PHE A 214 9.81 0.53 7.13
CA PHE A 214 8.77 1.54 7.32
C PHE A 214 9.43 2.92 7.38
N VAL A 215 8.93 3.84 6.59
CA VAL A 215 9.28 5.25 6.65
C VAL A 215 8.10 5.97 7.26
N ALA A 216 8.33 6.64 8.38
CA ALA A 216 7.27 7.39 9.05
C ALA A 216 6.68 8.44 8.10
N PRO A 217 5.35 8.57 8.04
CA PRO A 217 4.69 9.62 7.28
C PRO A 217 5.15 11.02 7.69
N ASN A 218 5.11 11.96 6.74
CA ASN A 218 5.53 13.34 6.99
C ASN A 218 4.41 14.24 7.55
N ASP A 219 3.30 13.63 7.96
CA ASP A 219 2.11 14.30 8.46
C ASP A 219 2.35 14.76 9.90
N PRO A 220 2.12 16.06 10.23
CA PRO A 220 2.58 16.65 11.49
C PRO A 220 2.05 15.98 12.76
N LEU A 221 0.86 15.41 12.73
CA LEU A 221 0.22 14.77 13.89
C LEU A 221 0.40 13.24 13.92
N TYR A 222 1.15 12.67 12.96
CA TYR A 222 1.39 11.22 12.94
C TYR A 222 2.02 10.73 14.25
N SER A 223 2.98 11.47 14.80
CA SER A 223 3.64 11.10 16.06
C SER A 223 2.69 11.02 17.26
N ASP A 224 1.54 11.70 17.20
CA ASP A 224 0.53 11.70 18.25
C ASP A 224 -0.48 10.56 18.10
N GLN A 225 -0.52 9.92 16.92
CA GLN A 225 -1.42 8.80 16.62
C GLN A 225 -0.94 7.48 17.26
N TRP A 226 -0.93 7.44 18.60
CA TRP A 226 -0.51 6.27 19.36
C TRP A 226 -1.28 4.99 19.00
N ASN A 227 -2.45 5.13 18.42
CA ASN A 227 -3.28 4.04 17.92
C ASN A 227 -2.67 3.32 16.70
N LEU A 228 -1.78 3.97 15.96
CA LEU A 228 -1.16 3.42 14.74
C LEU A 228 0.19 2.73 15.02
N HIS A 229 0.91 3.19 16.04
CA HIS A 229 2.26 2.72 16.37
C HIS A 229 2.45 2.55 17.87
N GLY A 230 3.45 1.76 18.26
CA GLY A 230 3.76 1.49 19.65
C GLY A 230 3.15 0.18 20.17
N LYS A 231 3.40 -0.12 21.44
CA LYS A 231 3.16 -1.46 22.03
C LYS A 231 1.69 -1.92 22.02
N TYR A 232 0.76 -1.02 22.19
CA TYR A 232 -0.67 -1.32 22.29
C TYR A 232 -1.48 -0.62 21.20
N SER A 233 -0.85 -0.47 20.04
CA SER A 233 -1.45 0.01 18.81
C SER A 233 -2.05 -1.12 17.98
N ILE A 234 -2.69 -0.76 16.87
CA ILE A 234 -3.19 -1.73 15.88
C ILE A 234 -2.09 -2.28 14.95
N ASN A 235 -0.81 -1.96 15.18
CA ASN A 235 0.33 -2.34 14.32
C ASN A 235 0.18 -1.87 12.85
N TRP A 236 -0.31 -0.64 12.66
CA TRP A 236 -0.56 -0.09 11.33
C TRP A 236 0.72 0.09 10.50
N GLU A 237 1.84 0.45 11.13
CA GLU A 237 3.11 0.66 10.42
C GLU A 237 3.49 -0.55 9.56
N GLU A 238 3.42 -1.74 10.12
CA GLU A 238 3.71 -2.97 9.39
C GLU A 238 2.61 -3.32 8.38
N ALA A 239 1.32 -3.09 8.73
CA ALA A 239 0.19 -3.31 7.84
C ALA A 239 0.27 -2.42 6.59
N SER A 240 0.66 -1.15 6.75
CA SER A 240 0.75 -0.16 5.67
C SER A 240 1.77 -0.50 4.58
N LEU A 241 2.76 -1.32 4.90
CA LEU A 241 3.71 -1.87 3.94
C LEU A 241 3.09 -2.90 2.98
N LEU A 242 1.93 -3.44 3.35
CA LEU A 242 1.28 -4.54 2.63
C LEU A 242 -0.06 -4.13 2.02
N ALA A 243 -0.80 -3.23 2.66
CA ALA A 243 -2.17 -2.85 2.30
C ALA A 243 -2.45 -1.39 2.62
N ASN A 244 -3.36 -0.76 1.88
CA ASN A 244 -3.81 0.62 2.10
C ASN A 244 -5.30 0.82 1.86
N GLY A 245 -6.06 -0.27 1.65
CA GLY A 245 -7.50 -0.24 1.44
C GLY A 245 -7.94 -0.01 -0.02
N LYS A 246 -7.02 0.03 -0.99
CA LYS A 246 -7.35 0.30 -2.39
C LYS A 246 -8.42 -0.66 -2.94
N GLY A 247 -9.44 -0.09 -3.57
CA GLY A 247 -10.52 -0.85 -4.22
C GLY A 247 -11.63 -1.30 -3.28
N VAL A 248 -11.59 -0.90 -2.00
CA VAL A 248 -12.62 -1.22 -0.99
C VAL A 248 -13.45 0.02 -0.69
N LYS A 249 -14.76 -0.16 -0.58
CA LYS A 249 -15.74 0.87 -0.25
C LYS A 249 -16.20 0.73 1.19
N ILE A 250 -16.05 1.80 1.96
CA ILE A 250 -16.48 1.87 3.36
C ILE A 250 -17.68 2.81 3.46
N GLY A 251 -18.80 2.33 3.94
CA GLY A 251 -19.94 3.13 4.33
C GLY A 251 -19.77 3.60 5.78
N LEU A 252 -19.85 4.88 6.00
CA LEU A 252 -19.88 5.49 7.32
C LEU A 252 -21.29 6.03 7.57
N ILE A 253 -22.06 5.37 8.43
CA ILE A 253 -23.37 5.82 8.86
C ILE A 253 -23.20 6.62 10.15
N ASP A 254 -23.25 7.94 10.05
CA ASP A 254 -22.90 8.84 11.16
C ASP A 254 -23.51 10.25 10.95
N THR A 255 -23.05 11.24 11.67
CA THR A 255 -23.56 12.61 11.65
C THR A 255 -23.09 13.47 10.46
N GLY A 256 -22.53 12.84 9.43
CA GLY A 256 -22.05 13.48 8.21
C GLY A 256 -20.54 13.76 8.21
N VAL A 257 -20.01 13.94 7.01
CA VAL A 257 -18.58 14.18 6.77
C VAL A 257 -18.42 15.38 5.85
N ASP A 258 -17.67 16.40 6.25
CA ASP A 258 -17.27 17.46 5.33
C ASP A 258 -16.19 16.93 4.38
N VAL A 259 -16.61 16.58 3.19
CA VAL A 259 -15.76 16.00 2.14
C VAL A 259 -14.74 16.99 1.57
N THR A 260 -14.85 18.28 1.92
CA THR A 260 -13.93 19.33 1.49
C THR A 260 -12.74 19.51 2.43
N HIS A 261 -12.68 18.74 3.52
CA HIS A 261 -11.58 18.77 4.46
C HIS A 261 -10.23 18.56 3.74
N PRO A 262 -9.22 19.44 3.96
CA PRO A 262 -7.97 19.45 3.19
C PRO A 262 -7.09 18.21 3.35
N ASP A 263 -7.41 17.34 4.30
CA ASP A 263 -6.75 16.06 4.55
C ASP A 263 -7.51 14.86 3.98
N TYR A 264 -8.56 15.12 3.19
CA TYR A 264 -9.31 14.08 2.48
C TYR A 264 -9.06 14.15 0.97
N ASP A 265 -9.09 12.98 0.34
CA ASP A 265 -9.11 12.88 -1.12
C ASP A 265 -10.56 13.04 -1.61
N SER A 266 -10.88 14.19 -2.17
CA SER A 266 -12.23 14.52 -2.67
C SER A 266 -12.73 13.59 -3.79
N GLN A 267 -11.86 12.76 -4.38
CA GLN A 267 -12.26 11.75 -5.34
C GLN A 267 -12.67 10.42 -4.67
N LYS A 268 -12.36 10.26 -3.38
CA LYS A 268 -12.61 9.03 -2.62
C LYS A 268 -13.56 9.20 -1.45
N VAL A 269 -13.73 10.43 -0.97
CA VAL A 269 -14.63 10.75 0.15
C VAL A 269 -15.79 11.55 -0.40
N TYR A 270 -17.00 11.02 -0.30
CA TYR A 270 -18.19 11.68 -0.86
C TYR A 270 -19.46 11.36 -0.08
N HIS A 271 -20.46 12.26 -0.21
CA HIS A 271 -21.79 12.04 0.33
C HIS A 271 -22.53 11.01 -0.52
N ALA A 272 -23.11 10.02 0.12
CA ALA A 272 -23.89 9.00 -0.56
C ALA A 272 -25.40 9.26 -0.40
N TYR A 273 -25.86 9.40 0.85
CA TYR A 273 -27.27 9.59 1.15
C TYR A 273 -27.44 10.26 2.51
N ASP A 274 -28.50 11.02 2.65
CA ASP A 274 -28.93 11.59 3.93
C ASP A 274 -30.38 11.13 4.21
N ALA A 275 -30.53 10.20 5.13
CA ALA A 275 -31.83 9.61 5.44
C ALA A 275 -32.75 10.57 6.17
N TYR A 276 -32.23 11.57 6.88
CA TYR A 276 -33.05 12.55 7.60
C TYR A 276 -33.79 13.47 6.64
N ILE A 277 -33.13 13.94 5.60
CA ILE A 277 -33.78 14.78 4.57
C ILE A 277 -34.27 13.98 3.37
N GLY A 278 -33.90 12.71 3.24
CA GLY A 278 -34.32 11.82 2.17
C GLY A 278 -33.68 12.12 0.81
N ASP A 279 -32.45 12.63 0.78
CA ASP A 279 -31.82 13.10 -0.44
C ASP A 279 -30.46 12.42 -0.68
N TRP A 280 -30.19 12.14 -1.97
CA TRP A 280 -28.92 11.58 -2.45
C TRP A 280 -27.90 12.70 -2.61
N PHE A 281 -26.66 12.42 -2.18
CA PHE A 281 -25.54 13.35 -2.25
C PHE A 281 -25.71 14.63 -1.42
N ALA A 282 -26.68 14.66 -0.51
CA ALA A 282 -26.88 15.78 0.39
C ALA A 282 -25.75 15.86 1.44
N ASN A 283 -25.38 17.09 1.78
CA ASN A 283 -24.33 17.36 2.76
C ASN A 283 -24.96 17.65 4.14
N GLY A 284 -25.47 16.62 4.78
CA GLY A 284 -25.94 16.71 6.16
C GLY A 284 -24.77 16.67 7.14
N LEU A 285 -24.30 17.84 7.59
CA LEU A 285 -23.28 17.97 8.63
C LEU A 285 -23.96 18.32 9.96
N TYR A 286 -24.30 17.31 10.75
CA TYR A 286 -25.07 17.47 11.97
C TYR A 286 -24.20 17.64 13.22
N SER A 287 -23.04 17.01 13.27
CA SER A 287 -22.02 17.22 14.31
C SER A 287 -20.64 16.78 13.83
N SER A 288 -19.59 17.12 14.59
CA SER A 288 -18.22 16.70 14.28
C SER A 288 -17.93 15.21 14.50
N HIS A 289 -18.90 14.43 15.00
CA HIS A 289 -18.73 13.03 15.33
C HIS A 289 -18.42 12.18 14.08
N GLY A 290 -19.17 12.36 12.97
CA GLY A 290 -18.90 11.68 11.71
C GLY A 290 -17.54 12.04 11.10
N MET A 291 -17.14 13.33 11.21
CA MET A 291 -15.80 13.77 10.85
C MET A 291 -14.72 13.02 11.64
N ALA A 292 -14.91 12.90 12.97
CA ALA A 292 -13.97 12.22 13.83
C ALA A 292 -13.82 10.74 13.48
N CYS A 293 -14.91 10.08 13.13
CA CYS A 293 -14.89 8.70 12.64
C CYS A 293 -14.17 8.59 11.28
N ALA A 294 -14.48 9.47 10.32
CA ALA A 294 -13.87 9.47 8.99
C ALA A 294 -12.35 9.69 9.02
N GLY A 295 -11.88 10.61 9.87
CA GLY A 295 -10.48 10.95 9.98
C GLY A 295 -9.58 9.77 10.37
N THR A 296 -10.09 8.84 11.16
CA THR A 296 -9.32 7.62 11.50
C THR A 296 -9.21 6.65 10.32
N ILE A 297 -10.10 6.74 9.33
CA ILE A 297 -10.17 5.81 8.19
C ILE A 297 -9.36 6.31 7.00
N VAL A 298 -9.59 7.58 6.53
CA VAL A 298 -9.26 7.97 5.15
C VAL A 298 -8.40 9.22 4.99
N THR A 299 -7.84 9.81 6.05
CA THR A 299 -6.89 10.92 5.86
C THR A 299 -5.68 10.52 5.02
N ILE A 300 -5.18 11.46 4.22
CA ILE A 300 -4.14 11.23 3.19
C ILE A 300 -2.76 11.20 3.84
N PRO A 301 -2.03 10.08 3.81
CA PRO A 301 -0.67 10.02 4.33
C PRO A 301 0.31 10.76 3.40
N ASN A 302 1.37 11.32 3.98
CA ASN A 302 2.47 11.97 3.27
C ASN A 302 2.08 13.23 2.48
N ASN A 303 1.04 13.95 2.91
CA ASN A 303 0.62 15.22 2.31
C ASN A 303 1.12 16.47 3.06
N LYS A 304 1.91 16.29 4.14
CA LYS A 304 2.40 17.32 5.06
C LYS A 304 1.29 18.05 5.83
N LYS A 305 0.14 17.40 5.99
CA LYS A 305 -1.01 17.92 6.73
C LYS A 305 -1.45 16.86 7.76
N GLY A 306 -2.02 17.29 8.85
CA GLY A 306 -2.72 16.55 9.88
C GLY A 306 -2.25 15.14 10.17
N LEU A 307 -3.00 14.17 9.69
CA LEU A 307 -3.08 12.80 10.18
C LEU A 307 -2.92 11.75 9.08
N VAL A 308 -2.77 10.50 9.52
CA VAL A 308 -2.73 9.33 8.64
C VAL A 308 -3.97 8.47 8.86
N GLY A 309 -4.74 8.24 7.82
CA GLY A 309 -5.86 7.30 7.81
C GLY A 309 -5.40 5.85 7.68
N ILE A 310 -6.07 4.95 8.39
CA ILE A 310 -5.70 3.52 8.45
C ILE A 310 -5.84 2.86 7.07
N ALA A 311 -6.96 3.14 6.37
CA ALA A 311 -7.26 2.64 5.03
C ALA A 311 -7.36 3.80 4.03
N SER A 312 -6.33 4.63 3.98
CA SER A 312 -6.28 5.92 3.29
C SER A 312 -6.58 5.87 1.78
N ASN A 313 -6.55 4.69 1.18
CA ASN A 313 -6.82 4.50 -0.24
C ASN A 313 -8.17 3.83 -0.53
N SER A 314 -8.99 3.62 0.52
CA SER A 314 -10.39 3.20 0.38
C SER A 314 -11.28 4.35 -0.09
N GLU A 315 -12.41 4.03 -0.70
CA GLU A 315 -13.50 4.97 -0.90
C GLU A 315 -14.34 5.05 0.38
N LEU A 316 -14.65 6.26 0.86
CA LEU A 316 -15.55 6.50 2.00
C LEU A 316 -16.84 7.12 1.51
N GLN A 317 -17.95 6.46 1.76
CA GLN A 317 -19.30 6.90 1.48
C GLN A 317 -19.96 7.36 2.78
N SER A 318 -20.30 8.65 2.90
CA SER A 318 -20.99 9.20 4.06
C SER A 318 -22.49 9.03 3.92
N TYR A 319 -23.10 8.37 4.88
CA TYR A 319 -24.55 8.25 5.09
C TYR A 319 -24.88 9.06 6.32
N SER A 320 -25.63 10.15 6.13
CA SER A 320 -25.77 11.17 7.16
C SER A 320 -27.10 11.08 7.88
N ASP A 321 -27.05 11.10 9.20
CA ASP A 321 -28.19 11.16 10.10
C ASP A 321 -27.84 11.99 11.34
N PRO A 322 -28.69 12.88 11.86
CA PRO A 322 -28.43 13.64 13.08
C PRO A 322 -28.15 12.80 14.32
N LEU A 323 -28.54 11.52 14.33
CA LEU A 323 -28.40 10.57 15.45
C LEU A 323 -29.01 11.10 16.76
N THR A 324 -30.03 11.98 16.66
CA THR A 324 -30.74 12.56 17.79
C THR A 324 -32.15 12.01 17.88
N ALA A 325 -32.69 11.94 19.10
CA ALA A 325 -34.07 11.48 19.33
C ALA A 325 -35.08 12.31 18.55
N ARG A 326 -35.83 11.66 17.64
CA ARG A 326 -36.82 12.28 16.76
C ARG A 326 -37.79 11.24 16.18
N PRO A 327 -38.92 11.67 15.61
CA PRO A 327 -39.76 10.78 14.81
C PRO A 327 -38.99 10.16 13.64
N ASN A 328 -39.32 8.94 13.25
CA ASN A 328 -38.77 8.18 12.14
C ASN A 328 -37.27 7.82 12.21
N ILE A 329 -36.58 8.03 13.32
CA ILE A 329 -35.15 7.71 13.43
C ILE A 329 -34.87 6.25 13.08
N SER A 330 -35.68 5.30 13.53
CA SER A 330 -35.46 3.87 13.23
C SER A 330 -35.58 3.56 11.74
N GLN A 331 -36.59 4.16 11.07
CA GLN A 331 -36.80 4.00 9.64
C GLN A 331 -35.63 4.62 8.84
N ASN A 332 -35.17 5.81 9.24
CA ASN A 332 -34.06 6.49 8.58
C ASN A 332 -32.79 5.65 8.69
N LEU A 333 -32.43 5.21 9.89
CA LEU A 333 -31.24 4.37 10.11
C LEU A 333 -31.33 3.00 9.40
N ALA A 334 -32.51 2.40 9.32
CA ALA A 334 -32.73 1.19 8.54
C ALA A 334 -32.54 1.45 7.03
N SER A 335 -32.98 2.61 6.53
CA SER A 335 -32.78 3.01 5.14
C SER A 335 -31.30 3.23 4.83
N ASP A 336 -30.56 3.94 5.68
CA ASP A 336 -29.11 4.12 5.55
C ASP A 336 -28.38 2.78 5.52
N LEU A 337 -28.73 1.85 6.42
CA LEU A 337 -28.17 0.51 6.44
C LEU A 337 -28.46 -0.26 5.14
N CYS A 338 -29.69 -0.27 4.66
CA CYS A 338 -30.06 -0.97 3.42
C CYS A 338 -29.31 -0.41 2.22
N ILE A 339 -29.19 0.91 2.10
CA ILE A 339 -28.49 1.57 0.99
C ILE A 339 -26.98 1.27 1.08
N ALA A 340 -26.40 1.43 2.28
CA ALA A 340 -24.98 1.17 2.50
C ALA A 340 -24.60 -0.30 2.20
N PHE A 341 -25.41 -1.28 2.63
CA PHE A 341 -25.15 -2.70 2.37
C PHE A 341 -25.20 -3.07 0.89
N ASN A 342 -25.93 -2.33 0.08
CA ASN A 342 -26.00 -2.54 -1.36
C ASN A 342 -24.80 -1.92 -2.13
N SER A 343 -24.14 -0.93 -1.55
CA SER A 343 -23.16 -0.11 -2.27
C SER A 343 -21.74 -0.17 -1.72
N THR A 344 -21.54 -0.78 -0.54
CA THR A 344 -20.24 -0.81 0.14
C THR A 344 -19.79 -2.22 0.51
N ASP A 345 -18.52 -2.35 0.88
CA ASP A 345 -17.93 -3.62 1.29
C ASP A 345 -17.90 -3.75 2.82
N VAL A 346 -17.73 -2.64 3.51
CA VAL A 346 -17.65 -2.53 4.97
C VAL A 346 -18.57 -1.39 5.40
N VAL A 347 -19.29 -1.55 6.49
CA VAL A 347 -20.10 -0.49 7.10
C VAL A 347 -19.67 -0.26 8.52
N SER A 348 -19.37 0.99 8.86
CA SER A 348 -18.97 1.47 10.19
C SER A 348 -20.10 2.24 10.83
N CYS A 349 -20.54 1.81 12.02
CA CYS A 349 -21.64 2.37 12.78
C CYS A 349 -21.20 2.68 14.21
N SER A 350 -20.95 3.96 14.48
CA SER A 350 -20.51 4.42 15.80
C SER A 350 -21.69 4.95 16.64
N TRP A 351 -22.83 4.27 16.58
CA TRP A 351 -24.06 4.65 17.26
C TRP A 351 -24.83 3.44 17.79
N GLY A 352 -25.75 3.69 18.72
CA GLY A 352 -26.62 2.70 19.32
C GLY A 352 -27.26 3.25 20.59
N GLY A 353 -28.11 2.45 21.25
CA GLY A 353 -28.74 2.83 22.49
C GLY A 353 -29.63 1.74 23.07
N ASN A 354 -29.80 1.73 24.41
CA ASN A 354 -30.60 0.73 25.12
C ASN A 354 -32.09 0.75 24.73
N ASP A 355 -32.61 1.91 24.39
CA ASP A 355 -34.01 2.10 24.08
C ASP A 355 -34.31 2.07 22.55
N LEU A 356 -33.30 1.92 21.73
CA LEU A 356 -33.41 1.80 20.28
C LEU A 356 -33.72 0.34 19.90
N ASN A 357 -34.97 -0.10 20.07
CA ASN A 357 -35.42 -1.41 19.65
C ASN A 357 -36.25 -1.30 18.36
N SER A 358 -35.67 -1.64 17.21
CA SER A 358 -36.30 -1.53 15.91
C SER A 358 -36.27 -2.84 15.13
N SER A 359 -37.46 -3.30 14.71
CA SER A 359 -37.58 -4.43 13.81
C SER A 359 -37.08 -4.11 12.40
N GLU A 360 -37.20 -2.86 11.95
CA GLU A 360 -36.69 -2.41 10.64
C GLU A 360 -35.16 -2.49 10.58
N ILE A 361 -34.46 -2.01 11.63
CA ILE A 361 -32.99 -2.13 11.74
C ILE A 361 -32.58 -3.61 11.80
N LYS A 362 -33.33 -4.44 12.58
CA LYS A 362 -33.05 -5.89 12.63
C LYS A 362 -33.20 -6.55 11.28
N GLU A 363 -34.23 -6.21 10.53
CA GLU A 363 -34.47 -6.74 9.18
C GLU A 363 -33.39 -6.28 8.22
N ALA A 364 -32.99 -5.01 8.25
CA ALA A 364 -31.87 -4.51 7.45
C ALA A 364 -30.59 -5.32 7.69
N ILE A 365 -30.20 -5.54 8.94
CA ILE A 365 -29.00 -6.31 9.31
C ILE A 365 -29.13 -7.77 8.87
N THR A 366 -30.26 -8.42 9.15
CA THR A 366 -30.46 -9.84 8.87
C THR A 366 -30.47 -10.13 7.38
N TYR A 367 -31.16 -9.30 6.61
CA TYR A 367 -31.47 -9.55 5.20
C TYR A 367 -30.44 -8.95 4.26
N TYR A 368 -30.28 -7.64 4.29
CA TYR A 368 -29.46 -6.93 3.29
C TYR A 368 -27.96 -7.15 3.46
N ALA A 369 -27.50 -7.29 4.68
CA ALA A 369 -26.08 -7.54 4.92
C ALA A 369 -25.55 -8.82 4.22
N SER A 370 -26.39 -9.85 4.13
CA SER A 370 -25.99 -11.13 3.52
C SER A 370 -25.90 -11.08 2.00
N TRP A 371 -26.67 -10.17 1.35
CA TRP A 371 -26.73 -10.05 -0.12
C TRP A 371 -25.64 -9.16 -0.70
N GLY A 372 -25.12 -8.25 0.09
CA GLY A 372 -24.07 -7.34 -0.35
C GLY A 372 -22.83 -8.07 -0.83
N ARG A 373 -21.98 -7.37 -1.60
CA ARG A 373 -20.75 -7.91 -2.16
C ARG A 373 -20.93 -9.19 -3.00
N ASN A 374 -22.00 -9.23 -3.80
CA ASN A 374 -22.34 -10.42 -4.61
C ASN A 374 -22.51 -11.70 -3.75
N ASN A 375 -23.31 -11.61 -2.70
CA ASN A 375 -23.59 -12.68 -1.72
C ASN A 375 -22.38 -13.13 -0.85
N LYS A 376 -21.30 -12.36 -0.81
CA LYS A 376 -20.20 -12.60 0.15
C LYS A 376 -20.51 -12.01 1.53
N GLY A 377 -21.51 -11.16 1.63
CA GLY A 377 -21.91 -10.40 2.80
C GLY A 377 -21.07 -9.13 3.01
N VAL A 378 -21.71 -8.09 3.53
CA VAL A 378 -21.04 -6.85 3.96
C VAL A 378 -20.46 -7.05 5.36
N ILE A 379 -19.29 -6.52 5.62
CA ILE A 379 -18.71 -6.50 6.96
C ILE A 379 -19.37 -5.37 7.76
N ILE A 380 -20.08 -5.72 8.83
CA ILE A 380 -20.80 -4.77 9.68
C ILE A 380 -20.03 -4.58 10.96
N VAL A 381 -19.64 -3.35 11.26
CA VAL A 381 -18.86 -3.00 12.45
C VAL A 381 -19.66 -2.01 13.30
N PHE A 382 -19.90 -2.36 14.57
CA PHE A 382 -20.60 -1.49 15.51
C PHE A 382 -19.77 -1.23 16.77
N ALA A 383 -19.90 0.00 17.26
CA ALA A 383 -19.40 0.36 18.58
C ALA A 383 -20.23 -0.30 19.70
N SER A 384 -19.58 -0.75 20.76
CA SER A 384 -20.24 -1.48 21.88
C SER A 384 -21.07 -0.59 22.81
N GLY A 385 -20.82 0.74 22.81
CA GLY A 385 -21.40 1.71 23.75
C GLY A 385 -20.43 2.18 24.84
N ASN A 386 -20.80 3.24 25.56
CA ASN A 386 -19.89 3.99 26.45
C ASN A 386 -20.39 4.13 27.90
N ASP A 387 -21.23 3.22 28.37
CA ASP A 387 -21.88 3.30 29.68
C ASP A 387 -21.22 2.41 30.75
N SER A 388 -20.08 1.78 30.41
CA SER A 388 -19.42 0.79 31.29
C SER A 388 -20.37 -0.35 31.72
N GLY A 389 -21.31 -0.69 30.84
CA GLY A 389 -22.37 -1.66 31.01
C GLY A 389 -22.42 -2.72 29.90
N PRO A 390 -23.56 -3.40 29.72
CA PRO A 390 -23.77 -4.34 28.63
C PRO A 390 -23.71 -3.66 27.27
N VAL A 391 -23.39 -4.45 26.24
CA VAL A 391 -23.43 -3.99 24.84
C VAL A 391 -24.87 -3.59 24.47
N THR A 392 -25.04 -2.45 23.78
CA THR A 392 -26.33 -1.90 23.41
C THR A 392 -26.76 -2.31 22.01
N PHE A 393 -28.06 -2.19 21.70
CA PHE A 393 -28.59 -2.39 20.35
C PHE A 393 -28.11 -1.26 19.41
N PRO A 394 -27.78 -1.54 18.13
CA PRO A 394 -27.90 -2.82 17.39
C PRO A 394 -26.73 -3.80 17.58
N ALA A 395 -25.64 -3.38 18.20
CA ALA A 395 -24.42 -4.20 18.32
C ALA A 395 -24.67 -5.59 18.97
N ASN A 396 -25.64 -5.69 19.88
CA ASN A 396 -25.97 -6.94 20.59
C ASN A 396 -26.99 -7.84 19.86
N TYR A 397 -27.38 -7.52 18.60
CA TYR A 397 -28.51 -8.17 17.95
C TYR A 397 -28.15 -9.45 17.19
N ASP A 398 -27.11 -9.44 16.40
CA ASP A 398 -26.76 -10.52 15.47
C ASP A 398 -25.25 -10.84 15.52
N GLU A 399 -24.91 -12.12 15.49
CA GLU A 399 -23.52 -12.59 15.49
C GLU A 399 -22.71 -12.24 14.23
N LYS A 400 -23.36 -11.73 13.17
CA LYS A 400 -22.70 -11.20 11.97
C LYS A 400 -22.07 -9.83 12.20
N ILE A 401 -22.45 -9.16 13.27
CA ILE A 401 -21.94 -7.84 13.63
C ILE A 401 -20.58 -8.04 14.33
N LEU A 402 -19.56 -7.37 13.82
CA LEU A 402 -18.27 -7.26 14.51
C LEU A 402 -18.35 -6.15 15.55
N VAL A 403 -18.45 -6.53 16.81
CA VAL A 403 -18.68 -5.62 17.94
C VAL A 403 -17.35 -5.15 18.52
N VAL A 404 -17.17 -3.83 18.59
CA VAL A 404 -15.90 -3.21 18.95
C VAL A 404 -15.99 -2.48 20.28
N GLY A 405 -15.20 -2.94 21.25
CA GLY A 405 -14.95 -2.22 22.50
C GLY A 405 -13.74 -1.26 22.36
N ALA A 406 -13.57 -0.38 23.36
CA ALA A 406 -12.47 0.56 23.40
C ALA A 406 -11.35 0.16 24.36
N SER A 407 -10.09 0.27 23.92
CA SER A 407 -8.89 0.16 24.75
C SER A 407 -8.19 1.50 24.92
N ASN A 408 -7.33 1.59 25.94
CA ASN A 408 -6.48 2.74 26.17
C ASN A 408 -5.00 2.44 25.80
N LYS A 409 -4.16 3.46 25.82
CA LYS A 409 -2.73 3.37 25.46
C LYS A 409 -1.89 2.45 26.36
N PHE A 410 -2.46 1.93 27.44
CA PHE A 410 -1.82 0.95 28.33
C PHE A 410 -2.27 -0.49 28.06
N GLY A 411 -3.08 -0.70 27.03
CA GLY A 411 -3.61 -2.01 26.64
C GLY A 411 -4.77 -2.49 27.51
N ASN A 412 -5.36 -1.65 28.34
CA ASN A 412 -6.53 -2.00 29.15
C ASN A 412 -7.83 -1.53 28.49
N LYS A 413 -8.96 -2.19 28.86
CA LYS A 413 -10.29 -1.71 28.50
C LYS A 413 -10.46 -0.25 28.98
N ALA A 414 -10.95 0.62 28.10
CA ALA A 414 -11.31 1.97 28.50
C ALA A 414 -12.43 1.94 29.56
N ASN A 415 -12.38 2.85 30.54
CA ASN A 415 -13.31 2.81 31.66
C ASN A 415 -14.77 2.87 31.21
N PHE A 416 -15.08 3.68 30.23
CA PHE A 416 -16.42 3.86 29.68
C PHE A 416 -16.88 2.69 28.79
N SER A 417 -15.96 1.92 28.17
CA SER A 417 -16.30 0.91 27.18
C SER A 417 -17.28 -0.12 27.74
N ASN A 418 -18.37 -0.35 27.04
CA ASN A 418 -19.27 -1.46 27.31
C ASN A 418 -18.57 -2.80 27.10
N TYR A 419 -19.08 -3.84 27.74
CA TYR A 419 -18.51 -5.18 27.76
C TYR A 419 -19.62 -6.23 27.80
N GLY A 420 -19.30 -7.48 27.54
CA GLY A 420 -20.26 -8.57 27.56
C GLY A 420 -19.94 -9.64 26.53
N LYS A 421 -20.85 -10.60 26.42
CA LYS A 421 -20.71 -11.77 25.54
C LYS A 421 -20.69 -11.41 24.05
N GLU A 422 -21.06 -10.21 23.69
CA GLU A 422 -21.14 -9.76 22.29
C GLU A 422 -19.82 -9.17 21.79
N ILE A 423 -18.87 -8.82 22.69
CA ILE A 423 -17.60 -8.19 22.29
C ILE A 423 -16.77 -9.16 21.45
N ASP A 424 -16.41 -8.76 20.24
CA ASP A 424 -15.51 -9.54 19.39
C ASP A 424 -14.07 -9.09 19.52
N VAL A 425 -13.80 -7.79 19.38
CA VAL A 425 -12.46 -7.22 19.54
C VAL A 425 -12.52 -5.86 20.22
N VAL A 426 -11.35 -5.37 20.63
CA VAL A 426 -11.20 -3.95 21.02
C VAL A 426 -10.23 -3.25 20.06
N ALA A 427 -10.35 -1.93 19.98
CA ALA A 427 -9.39 -1.06 19.33
C ALA A 427 -9.09 0.17 20.20
N PRO A 428 -8.01 0.93 19.93
CA PRO A 428 -7.73 2.18 20.63
C PRO A 428 -8.92 3.13 20.60
N GLY A 429 -9.37 3.59 21.78
CA GLY A 429 -10.58 4.43 21.85
C GLY A 429 -10.46 5.59 22.84
N VAL A 430 -9.25 5.95 23.27
CA VAL A 430 -9.01 7.05 24.23
C VAL A 430 -8.02 8.03 23.64
N ASP A 431 -8.39 9.31 23.58
CA ASP A 431 -7.55 10.40 23.07
C ASP A 431 -6.96 10.14 21.67
N ILE A 432 -7.79 9.64 20.75
CA ILE A 432 -7.39 9.32 19.39
C ILE A 432 -7.34 10.61 18.56
N PRO A 433 -6.18 11.00 18.01
CA PRO A 433 -6.08 12.14 17.11
C PRO A 433 -6.88 11.86 15.83
N THR A 434 -7.73 12.79 15.44
CA THR A 434 -8.59 12.67 14.26
C THR A 434 -9.03 14.04 13.75
N THR A 435 -9.75 14.08 12.63
CA THR A 435 -10.34 15.30 12.07
C THR A 435 -11.59 15.71 12.83
N GLY A 436 -11.90 17.01 12.80
CA GLY A 436 -13.11 17.55 13.40
C GLY A 436 -13.27 19.02 13.07
N TRP A 437 -14.33 19.61 13.59
CA TRP A 437 -14.50 21.06 13.65
C TRP A 437 -14.94 21.48 15.05
N THR A 438 -14.83 22.77 15.37
CA THR A 438 -15.45 23.32 16.57
C THR A 438 -16.81 23.92 16.21
N GLU A 439 -17.82 23.69 17.03
CA GLU A 439 -19.18 24.24 16.81
C GLU A 439 -19.21 25.78 16.68
N SER A 440 -18.21 26.45 17.23
CA SER A 440 -18.07 27.92 17.17
C SER A 440 -17.43 28.44 15.89
N ASP A 441 -16.75 27.58 15.11
CA ASP A 441 -16.08 27.95 13.87
C ASP A 441 -16.02 26.78 12.90
N THR A 442 -17.07 26.65 12.07
CA THR A 442 -17.15 25.66 11.01
C THR A 442 -16.29 26.01 9.78
N SER A 443 -15.66 27.21 9.77
CA SER A 443 -14.81 27.66 8.67
C SER A 443 -13.35 27.20 8.80
N THR A 444 -12.95 26.70 9.96
CA THR A 444 -11.60 26.20 10.20
C THR A 444 -11.60 24.70 10.42
N TYR A 445 -10.95 24.00 9.52
CA TYR A 445 -10.69 22.56 9.67
C TYR A 445 -9.76 22.32 10.84
N ASN A 446 -10.22 21.55 11.82
CA ASN A 446 -9.49 21.26 13.03
C ASN A 446 -9.13 19.77 13.14
N TYR A 447 -8.11 19.50 13.92
CA TYR A 447 -7.79 18.17 14.39
C TYR A 447 -8.09 18.12 15.89
N ILE A 448 -8.77 17.07 16.30
CA ILE A 448 -9.26 16.89 17.68
C ILE A 448 -8.74 15.58 18.27
N LYS A 449 -8.85 15.44 19.59
CA LYS A 449 -8.71 14.15 20.29
C LYS A 449 -10.12 13.61 20.54
N PHE A 450 -10.35 12.41 20.06
CA PHE A 450 -11.63 11.73 20.12
C PHE A 450 -11.56 10.51 21.05
N SER A 451 -12.55 10.36 21.93
CA SER A 451 -12.61 9.23 22.87
C SER A 451 -14.01 8.60 22.81
N GLY A 452 -14.04 7.28 22.82
CA GLY A 452 -15.27 6.50 22.79
C GLY A 452 -15.04 5.15 22.09
N THR A 453 -15.99 4.25 22.23
CA THR A 453 -16.09 3.08 21.35
C THR A 453 -16.34 3.52 19.91
N SER A 454 -16.89 4.74 19.75
CA SER A 454 -17.01 5.44 18.45
C SER A 454 -15.66 5.76 17.79
N ALA A 455 -14.58 5.93 18.57
CA ALA A 455 -13.23 6.09 18.02
C ALA A 455 -12.57 4.74 17.68
N ALA A 456 -12.98 3.67 18.34
CA ALA A 456 -12.46 2.31 18.14
C ALA A 456 -13.10 1.62 16.92
N CYS A 457 -14.41 1.76 16.73
CA CYS A 457 -15.20 1.13 15.69
C CYS A 457 -14.65 1.41 14.26
N PRO A 458 -14.44 2.68 13.83
CA PRO A 458 -13.96 2.98 12.48
C PRO A 458 -12.55 2.45 12.22
N GLN A 459 -11.71 2.27 13.24
CA GLN A 459 -10.39 1.65 13.09
C GLN A 459 -10.51 0.17 12.69
N VAL A 460 -11.45 -0.56 13.31
CA VAL A 460 -11.71 -1.97 12.95
C VAL A 460 -12.33 -2.07 11.56
N ALA A 461 -13.24 -1.17 11.20
CA ALA A 461 -13.78 -1.09 9.85
C ALA A 461 -12.67 -0.83 8.81
N ALA A 462 -11.72 0.05 9.12
CA ALA A 462 -10.56 0.30 8.28
C ALA A 462 -9.64 -0.92 8.17
N VAL A 463 -9.41 -1.67 9.26
CA VAL A 463 -8.65 -2.92 9.23
C VAL A 463 -9.36 -3.98 8.37
N ALA A 464 -10.69 -4.09 8.45
CA ALA A 464 -11.46 -4.96 7.56
C ALA A 464 -11.28 -4.57 6.08
N ALA A 465 -11.20 -3.27 5.78
CA ALA A 465 -10.91 -2.80 4.43
C ALA A 465 -9.47 -3.12 3.98
N LEU A 466 -8.48 -3.04 4.89
CA LEU A 466 -7.12 -3.51 4.57
C LEU A 466 -7.11 -4.99 4.22
N VAL A 467 -7.81 -5.84 4.98
CA VAL A 467 -7.96 -7.28 4.73
C VAL A 467 -8.58 -7.54 3.36
N LEU A 468 -9.69 -6.87 3.03
CA LEU A 468 -10.36 -7.00 1.74
C LEU A 468 -9.53 -6.48 0.57
N SER A 469 -8.71 -5.46 0.77
CA SER A 469 -7.83 -4.95 -0.29
C SER A 469 -6.74 -5.95 -0.69
N ILE A 470 -6.42 -6.91 0.19
CA ILE A 470 -5.52 -8.03 -0.10
C ILE A 470 -6.29 -9.17 -0.80
N ASN A 471 -7.43 -9.57 -0.25
CA ASN A 471 -8.25 -10.63 -0.86
C ASN A 471 -9.74 -10.22 -0.90
N PRO A 472 -10.20 -9.63 -2.02
CA PRO A 472 -11.60 -9.19 -2.18
C PRO A 472 -12.59 -10.36 -2.30
N ASN A 473 -12.10 -11.60 -2.35
CA ASN A 473 -12.95 -12.77 -2.45
C ASN A 473 -13.41 -13.32 -1.09
N LEU A 474 -12.84 -12.85 -0.01
CA LEU A 474 -13.26 -13.25 1.34
C LEU A 474 -14.72 -12.88 1.60
N THR A 475 -15.46 -13.79 2.23
CA THR A 475 -16.80 -13.53 2.78
C THR A 475 -16.71 -12.62 4.02
N SER A 476 -17.82 -12.02 4.42
CA SER A 476 -17.87 -11.22 5.65
C SER A 476 -17.42 -12.04 6.87
N LYS A 477 -17.87 -13.29 6.96
CA LYS A 477 -17.48 -14.20 8.03
C LYS A 477 -15.97 -14.46 8.05
N GLU A 478 -15.36 -14.74 6.90
CA GLU A 478 -13.91 -14.98 6.83
C GLU A 478 -13.09 -13.75 7.23
N VAL A 479 -13.56 -12.54 6.89
CA VAL A 479 -12.90 -11.29 7.33
C VAL A 479 -13.01 -11.14 8.86
N CYS A 480 -14.20 -11.35 9.45
CA CYS A 480 -14.38 -11.32 10.90
C CYS A 480 -13.50 -12.38 11.58
N ASP A 481 -13.52 -13.62 11.09
CA ASP A 481 -12.68 -14.72 11.62
C ASP A 481 -11.17 -14.37 11.59
N ILE A 482 -10.70 -13.71 10.53
CA ILE A 482 -9.31 -13.26 10.43
C ILE A 482 -9.00 -12.22 11.49
N ILE A 483 -9.84 -11.19 11.63
CA ILE A 483 -9.65 -10.11 12.61
C ILE A 483 -9.63 -10.67 14.05
N GLU A 484 -10.56 -11.56 14.36
CA GLU A 484 -10.66 -12.19 15.67
C GLU A 484 -9.48 -13.11 16.00
N LYS A 485 -9.09 -13.98 15.04
CA LYS A 485 -7.97 -14.95 15.21
C LYS A 485 -6.62 -14.26 15.38
N THR A 486 -6.46 -13.09 14.78
CA THR A 486 -5.18 -12.37 14.78
C THR A 486 -5.08 -11.32 15.89
N ALA A 487 -6.14 -11.10 16.66
CA ALA A 487 -6.18 -10.11 17.73
C ALA A 487 -5.14 -10.37 18.83
N GLN A 488 -4.47 -9.30 19.27
CA GLN A 488 -3.44 -9.32 20.30
C GLN A 488 -4.06 -9.53 21.68
N LYS A 489 -3.52 -10.44 22.49
CA LYS A 489 -3.97 -10.65 23.86
C LYS A 489 -3.43 -9.53 24.75
N VAL A 490 -4.31 -8.63 25.17
CA VAL A 490 -3.99 -7.46 26.00
C VAL A 490 -4.97 -7.36 27.18
N GLY A 491 -4.69 -6.45 28.11
CA GLY A 491 -5.50 -6.28 29.32
C GLY A 491 -5.08 -7.19 30.45
N SER A 492 -5.70 -6.99 31.61
CA SER A 492 -5.37 -7.70 32.88
C SER A 492 -6.25 -8.91 33.16
N LYS A 493 -7.34 -9.10 32.41
CA LYS A 493 -8.28 -10.20 32.58
C LYS A 493 -7.85 -11.44 31.82
N PRO A 494 -7.99 -12.64 32.40
CA PRO A 494 -7.60 -13.87 31.71
C PRO A 494 -8.50 -14.15 30.51
N TYR A 495 -7.90 -14.75 29.47
CA TYR A 495 -8.59 -15.26 28.30
C TYR A 495 -8.83 -16.76 28.46
N SER A 496 -10.02 -17.23 28.12
CA SER A 496 -10.42 -18.64 28.22
C SER A 496 -10.99 -19.16 26.91
N THR A 497 -10.98 -20.47 26.72
CA THR A 497 -11.60 -21.12 25.57
C THR A 497 -13.08 -21.36 25.85
N TYR A 498 -13.92 -21.03 24.88
CA TYR A 498 -15.36 -21.26 24.92
C TYR A 498 -15.80 -21.98 23.63
N SER A 499 -16.75 -22.93 23.75
CA SER A 499 -17.22 -23.74 22.61
C SER A 499 -17.89 -22.89 21.51
N ASN A 500 -18.52 -21.77 21.89
CA ASN A 500 -19.15 -20.82 20.96
C ASN A 500 -18.22 -19.69 20.51
N ARG A 501 -16.92 -19.77 20.80
CA ARG A 501 -15.90 -18.81 20.39
C ARG A 501 -14.75 -19.52 19.65
N PRO A 502 -14.94 -19.90 18.38
CA PRO A 502 -14.02 -20.79 17.65
C PRO A 502 -12.70 -20.16 17.26
N ASN A 503 -12.59 -18.81 17.31
CA ASN A 503 -11.45 -18.09 16.77
C ASN A 503 -10.31 -17.88 17.80
N GLY A 504 -10.39 -18.56 18.96
CA GLY A 504 -9.32 -18.58 19.95
C GLY A 504 -9.82 -18.30 21.36
N THR A 505 -8.91 -17.95 22.25
CA THR A 505 -9.28 -17.57 23.64
C THR A 505 -9.90 -16.18 23.65
N TRP A 506 -10.88 -15.98 24.53
CA TRP A 506 -11.74 -14.80 24.58
C TRP A 506 -12.03 -14.40 26.05
N ASN A 507 -12.39 -13.15 26.30
CA ASN A 507 -13.01 -12.69 27.55
C ASN A 507 -14.02 -11.56 27.28
N GLU A 508 -14.94 -11.34 28.19
CA GLU A 508 -16.06 -10.38 28.04
C GLU A 508 -15.65 -8.89 28.01
N TYR A 509 -14.41 -8.55 28.37
CA TYR A 509 -13.92 -7.16 28.43
C TYR A 509 -13.17 -6.75 27.16
N MET A 510 -12.48 -7.69 26.55
CA MET A 510 -11.56 -7.45 25.44
C MET A 510 -11.91 -8.26 24.18
N GLY A 511 -12.96 -9.09 24.26
CA GLY A 511 -13.27 -10.02 23.16
C GLY A 511 -12.12 -10.99 22.91
N TYR A 512 -11.77 -11.16 21.65
CA TYR A 512 -10.57 -11.91 21.24
C TYR A 512 -9.26 -11.13 21.48
N GLY A 513 -9.34 -9.83 21.73
CA GLY A 513 -8.19 -8.97 22.01
C GLY A 513 -8.18 -7.65 21.26
N LEU A 514 -7.06 -6.97 21.27
CA LEU A 514 -6.82 -5.75 20.51
C LEU A 514 -6.59 -6.09 19.04
N VAL A 515 -7.30 -5.44 18.13
CA VAL A 515 -7.15 -5.64 16.70
C VAL A 515 -5.69 -5.42 16.24
N ASP A 516 -5.20 -6.31 15.39
CA ASP A 516 -3.85 -6.26 14.81
C ASP A 516 -3.94 -6.20 13.29
N ALA A 517 -3.75 -5.01 12.73
CA ALA A 517 -3.85 -4.80 11.30
C ALA A 517 -2.76 -5.57 10.52
N ALA A 518 -1.54 -5.63 11.05
CA ALA A 518 -0.45 -6.33 10.38
C ALA A 518 -0.69 -7.84 10.33
N ALA A 519 -1.08 -8.44 11.45
CA ALA A 519 -1.38 -9.86 11.52
C ALA A 519 -2.61 -10.22 10.66
N ALA A 520 -3.66 -9.38 10.65
CA ALA A 520 -4.86 -9.57 9.84
C ALA A 520 -4.54 -9.53 8.32
N VAL A 521 -3.77 -8.54 7.88
CA VAL A 521 -3.36 -8.40 6.46
C VAL A 521 -2.47 -9.59 6.03
N LYS A 522 -1.54 -10.04 6.86
CA LYS A 522 -0.72 -11.23 6.60
C LYS A 522 -1.57 -12.51 6.52
N ALA A 523 -2.54 -12.66 7.42
CA ALA A 523 -3.48 -13.78 7.38
C ALA A 523 -4.32 -13.75 6.10
N ALA A 524 -4.84 -12.59 5.69
CA ALA A 524 -5.56 -12.44 4.42
C ALA A 524 -4.68 -12.82 3.22
N LYS A 525 -3.41 -12.41 3.20
CA LYS A 525 -2.46 -12.77 2.14
C LYS A 525 -2.23 -14.28 2.06
N SER A 526 -2.24 -14.99 3.18
CA SER A 526 -2.10 -16.45 3.20
C SER A 526 -3.30 -17.22 2.62
N THR A 527 -4.45 -16.55 2.43
CA THR A 527 -5.65 -17.14 1.79
C THR A 527 -5.63 -17.05 0.26
N LEU A 528 -4.69 -16.31 -0.32
CA LEU A 528 -4.49 -16.25 -1.77
C LEU A 528 -3.83 -17.58 -2.21
N LYS A 529 -4.50 -18.30 -3.09
CA LYS A 529 -4.01 -19.56 -3.68
C LYS A 529 -3.22 -19.29 -4.96
#